data_8aa9198a2fc732f03ea05d396468b856
#
_entry.id   8aa9198a2fc732f03ea05d396468b856
#
_cell.length_a   1.000
_cell.length_b   1.000
_cell.length_c   1.000
_cell.angle_alpha   90.00
_cell.angle_beta   90.00
_cell.angle_gamma   90.00
#
_symmetry.space_group_name_H-M   'P 1'
#
loop_
_entity.id
_entity.type
_entity.pdbx_description
1 polymer ?
#
loop_
_entity_poly.entity_id
_entity_poly.type
_entity_poly.pdbx_seq_one_letter_code
_entity_poly.pdbx_strand_id
1 'polypeptide(L)'
;MRKESIFGGKIVTLYELYAHVFEVGAKSVENMKFTLEHKAPSSKARAGLIQTDHGPIQTPIFMPVGTAAAMKGIFHRDLKEEAKAQIILANTYHLYLRPGMDIIEKAGGVHRFSTWDGPMLTDSGGFQVFSLSDCRKLKEEGCHFRSHIDGSKHLFTPESVIDTERTIGADIMMAFDECPPGDAPYDYAAKSLALTER
;
A
#
# COMPACT_ATOMS: atom_id res chain seq x y z
N MET A 1 4.52 12.83 -11.54
CA MET A 1 3.69 12.71 -12.77
C MET A 1 2.32 12.24 -12.35
N ARG A 2 1.25 12.96 -12.72
CA ARG A 2 -0.13 12.57 -12.39
C ARG A 2 -0.51 11.35 -13.21
N LYS A 3 -0.97 10.29 -12.57
CA LYS A 3 -1.80 9.26 -13.21
C LYS A 3 -3.25 9.76 -13.11
N GLU A 4 -3.76 10.35 -14.18
CA GLU A 4 -5.18 10.65 -14.35
C GLU A 4 -5.77 9.55 -15.24
N SER A 5 -6.80 8.86 -14.77
CA SER A 5 -7.53 7.86 -15.52
C SER A 5 -8.92 8.43 -15.88
N ILE A 6 -9.45 8.07 -17.03
CA ILE A 6 -10.74 8.54 -17.51
C ILE A 6 -11.76 7.43 -17.32
N PHE A 7 -12.68 7.60 -16.37
CA PHE A 7 -13.84 6.74 -16.19
C PHE A 7 -15.10 7.45 -16.69
N GLY A 8 -15.81 6.84 -17.63
CA GLY A 8 -17.10 7.35 -18.09
C GLY A 8 -17.11 8.81 -18.54
N GLY A 9 -16.00 9.32 -19.11
CA GLY A 9 -15.87 10.70 -19.57
C GLY A 9 -15.55 11.73 -18.48
N LYS A 10 -15.28 11.29 -17.23
CA LYS A 10 -14.77 12.15 -16.15
C LYS A 10 -13.33 11.79 -15.82
N ILE A 11 -12.50 12.82 -15.59
CA ILE A 11 -11.14 12.63 -15.04
C ILE A 11 -11.30 12.31 -13.58
N VAL A 12 -11.05 11.03 -13.22
CA VAL A 12 -11.06 10.56 -11.83
C VAL A 12 -9.62 10.62 -11.31
N THR A 13 -9.40 11.30 -10.20
CA THR A 13 -8.09 11.35 -9.57
C THR A 13 -7.83 10.01 -8.85
N LEU A 14 -6.54 9.65 -8.68
CA LEU A 14 -6.15 8.45 -7.91
C LEU A 14 -6.89 8.38 -6.55
N TYR A 15 -7.21 9.52 -5.98
CA TYR A 15 -7.95 9.67 -4.73
C TYR A 15 -9.42 9.18 -4.84
N GLU A 16 -10.12 9.50 -5.92
CA GLU A 16 -11.52 9.07 -6.13
C GLU A 16 -11.59 7.58 -6.48
N LEU A 17 -10.55 7.05 -7.16
CA LEU A 17 -10.41 5.61 -7.41
C LEU A 17 -10.21 4.84 -6.11
N TYR A 18 -9.36 5.33 -5.22
CA TYR A 18 -9.15 4.73 -3.89
C TYR A 18 -10.40 4.80 -3.02
N ALA A 19 -11.16 5.88 -3.07
CA ALA A 19 -12.42 6.00 -2.34
C ALA A 19 -13.45 4.94 -2.78
N HIS A 20 -13.50 4.59 -4.07
CA HIS A 20 -14.43 3.57 -4.60
C HIS A 20 -14.02 2.14 -4.25
N VAL A 21 -12.72 1.84 -4.23
CA VAL A 21 -12.19 0.51 -3.83
C VAL A 21 -12.43 0.24 -2.34
N PHE A 22 -12.50 1.29 -1.51
CA PHE A 22 -12.78 1.16 -0.08
C PHE A 22 -14.25 0.85 0.27
N GLU A 23 -15.21 1.05 -0.66
CA GLU A 23 -16.63 0.74 -0.40
C GLU A 23 -16.96 -0.76 -0.43
N VAL A 24 -16.07 -1.62 -0.90
CA VAL A 24 -16.33 -3.06 -1.02
C VAL A 24 -15.64 -3.85 0.10
N GLY A 25 -16.22 -3.88 1.26
CA GLY A 25 -16.05 -4.98 2.22
C GLY A 25 -15.08 -4.79 3.39
N ALA A 26 -14.69 -3.58 3.79
CA ALA A 26 -13.96 -3.36 5.03
C ALA A 26 -14.89 -3.11 6.21
N LYS A 27 -14.75 -3.87 7.29
CA LYS A 27 -15.17 -3.40 8.61
C LYS A 27 -14.36 -2.15 8.90
N SER A 28 -15.03 -1.00 9.10
CA SER A 28 -14.53 0.30 9.54
C SER A 28 -13.75 1.18 8.53
N VAL A 29 -14.20 1.34 7.30
CA VAL A 29 -13.84 2.52 6.48
C VAL A 29 -14.53 3.82 6.99
N GLU A 30 -15.37 3.70 8.01
CA GLU A 30 -16.08 4.85 8.60
C GLU A 30 -15.15 5.90 9.24
N ASN A 31 -13.88 5.57 9.51
CA ASN A 31 -12.98 6.44 10.29
C ASN A 31 -11.89 7.15 9.48
N MET A 32 -11.60 6.76 8.24
CA MET A 32 -10.60 7.48 7.45
C MET A 32 -11.21 8.71 6.77
N LYS A 33 -10.78 9.90 7.19
CA LYS A 33 -11.28 11.18 6.68
C LYS A 33 -10.12 12.06 6.20
N PHE A 34 -10.23 12.58 4.99
CA PHE A 34 -9.33 13.62 4.48
C PHE A 34 -10.00 15.00 4.60
N THR A 35 -9.27 15.95 5.16
CA THR A 35 -9.68 17.36 5.24
C THR A 35 -8.64 18.22 4.52
N LEU A 36 -9.06 18.95 3.50
CA LEU A 36 -8.21 19.95 2.86
C LEU A 36 -8.11 21.19 3.76
N GLU A 37 -6.91 21.52 4.22
CA GLU A 37 -6.69 22.65 5.14
C GLU A 37 -6.19 23.90 4.38
N HIS A 38 -5.32 23.71 3.39
CA HIS A 38 -4.77 24.82 2.63
C HIS A 38 -4.52 24.47 1.17
N LYS A 39 -4.73 25.44 0.28
CA LYS A 39 -4.43 25.36 -1.14
C LYS A 39 -3.62 26.59 -1.55
N ALA A 40 -2.46 26.38 -2.16
CA ALA A 40 -1.62 27.49 -2.63
C ALA A 40 -2.33 28.30 -3.71
N PRO A 41 -2.30 29.64 -3.67
CA PRO A 41 -3.00 30.49 -4.65
C PRO A 41 -2.34 30.47 -6.03
N SER A 42 -1.03 30.25 -6.09
CA SER A 42 -0.23 30.34 -7.34
C SER A 42 0.24 28.98 -7.89
N SER A 43 -0.16 27.86 -7.27
CA SER A 43 0.24 26.51 -7.70
C SER A 43 -0.84 25.47 -7.39
N LYS A 44 -0.58 24.22 -7.80
CA LYS A 44 -1.46 23.09 -7.45
C LYS A 44 -1.12 22.47 -6.08
N ALA A 45 -0.20 23.07 -5.33
CA ALA A 45 0.17 22.58 -3.99
C ALA A 45 -0.99 22.72 -3.01
N ARG A 46 -1.12 21.74 -2.14
CA ARG A 46 -2.15 21.69 -1.09
C ARG A 46 -1.61 20.97 0.14
N ALA A 47 -2.11 21.36 1.29
CA ALA A 47 -1.91 20.68 2.57
C ALA A 47 -3.27 20.23 3.12
N GLY A 48 -3.26 19.16 3.88
CA GLY A 48 -4.47 18.60 4.47
C GLY A 48 -4.15 17.61 5.56
N LEU A 49 -5.19 17.12 6.19
CA LEU A 49 -5.17 16.18 7.29
C LEU A 49 -5.88 14.90 6.88
N ILE A 50 -5.19 13.74 7.03
CA ILE A 50 -5.82 12.42 6.99
C ILE A 50 -6.01 11.98 8.44
N GLN A 51 -7.24 11.65 8.81
CA GLN A 51 -7.55 11.03 10.10
C GLN A 51 -7.61 9.52 9.91
N THR A 52 -6.85 8.77 10.71
CA THR A 52 -6.85 7.30 10.74
C THR A 52 -7.16 6.78 12.14
N ASP A 53 -7.35 5.47 12.29
CA ASP A 53 -7.61 4.84 13.60
C ASP A 53 -6.41 4.96 14.56
N HIS A 54 -5.17 5.05 14.02
CA HIS A 54 -3.95 5.19 14.81
C HIS A 54 -3.42 6.63 14.89
N GLY A 55 -4.19 7.61 14.44
CA GLY A 55 -3.89 9.02 14.59
C GLY A 55 -3.91 9.84 13.30
N PRO A 56 -3.67 11.16 13.42
CA PRO A 56 -3.70 12.09 12.30
C PRO A 56 -2.38 12.05 11.51
N ILE A 57 -2.50 12.31 10.19
CA ILE A 57 -1.38 12.45 9.27
C ILE A 57 -1.48 13.79 8.58
N GLN A 58 -0.54 14.69 8.83
CA GLN A 58 -0.43 15.96 8.13
C GLN A 58 0.19 15.78 6.76
N THR A 59 -0.48 16.24 5.71
CA THR A 59 0.01 16.11 4.34
C THR A 59 0.42 17.47 3.75
N PRO A 60 1.46 17.51 2.92
CA PRO A 60 2.30 16.39 2.43
C PRO A 60 3.25 15.86 3.51
N ILE A 61 3.51 14.55 3.50
CA ILE A 61 4.38 13.90 4.47
C ILE A 61 5.30 12.87 3.78
N PHE A 62 6.49 12.67 4.34
CA PHE A 62 7.36 11.57 3.98
C PHE A 62 7.02 10.34 4.83
N MET A 63 6.92 9.18 4.20
CA MET A 63 6.69 7.90 4.87
C MET A 63 7.98 7.09 4.90
N PRO A 64 8.68 7.00 6.05
CA PRO A 64 9.83 6.12 6.17
C PRO A 64 9.45 4.66 5.92
N VAL A 65 10.31 3.93 5.20
CA VAL A 65 10.02 2.54 4.83
C VAL A 65 10.57 1.58 5.87
N GLY A 66 9.65 0.91 6.56
CA GLY A 66 9.92 -0.21 7.44
C GLY A 66 9.48 -1.52 6.79
N THR A 67 10.29 -2.08 5.91
CA THR A 67 9.98 -3.22 5.03
C THR A 67 9.23 -4.36 5.72
N ALA A 68 9.68 -4.78 6.90
CA ALA A 68 9.04 -5.81 7.72
C ALA A 68 8.38 -5.20 8.98
N ALA A 69 7.71 -4.06 8.82
CA ALA A 69 7.13 -3.25 9.88
C ALA A 69 8.16 -2.74 10.92
N ALA A 70 9.44 -2.68 10.54
CA ALA A 70 10.53 -2.18 11.36
C ALA A 70 11.62 -1.51 10.51
N MET A 71 12.20 -0.42 11.04
CA MET A 71 13.35 0.25 10.44
C MET A 71 14.63 -0.46 10.85
N LYS A 72 15.52 -0.77 9.89
CA LYS A 72 16.80 -1.38 10.20
C LYS A 72 17.69 -0.41 10.98
N GLY A 73 18.09 -0.78 12.18
CA GLY A 73 19.02 -0.01 13.02
C GLY A 73 18.44 1.23 13.68
N ILE A 74 17.12 1.44 13.62
CA ILE A 74 16.42 2.57 14.25
C ILE A 74 15.27 2.03 15.08
N PHE A 75 15.19 2.43 16.35
CA PHE A 75 14.05 2.11 17.18
C PHE A 75 12.83 2.95 16.80
N HIS A 76 11.63 2.40 16.91
CA HIS A 76 10.38 3.13 16.66
C HIS A 76 10.23 4.35 17.56
N ARG A 77 10.74 4.29 18.78
CA ARG A 77 10.80 5.45 19.68
C ARG A 77 11.55 6.62 19.03
N ASP A 78 12.76 6.37 18.52
CA ASP A 78 13.62 7.41 17.95
C ASP A 78 13.00 7.95 16.65
N LEU A 79 12.38 7.07 15.86
CA LEU A 79 11.64 7.46 14.67
C LEU A 79 10.47 8.42 15.00
N LYS A 80 9.76 8.16 16.10
CA LYS A 80 8.63 8.97 16.55
C LYS A 80 9.09 10.26 17.25
N GLU A 81 10.04 10.16 18.17
CA GLU A 81 10.42 11.27 19.03
C GLU A 81 11.44 12.23 18.40
N GLU A 82 12.39 11.72 17.61
CA GLU A 82 13.43 12.53 16.99
C GLU A 82 13.12 12.85 15.53
N ALA A 83 12.83 11.84 14.70
CA ALA A 83 12.50 12.05 13.29
C ALA A 83 11.08 12.60 13.07
N LYS A 84 10.20 12.58 14.10
CA LYS A 84 8.81 13.06 14.04
C LYS A 84 7.99 12.38 12.93
N ALA A 85 8.29 11.12 12.62
CA ALA A 85 7.51 10.37 11.64
C ALA A 85 6.07 10.19 12.13
N GLN A 86 5.11 10.58 11.31
CA GLN A 86 3.68 10.45 11.62
C GLN A 86 3.10 9.17 11.07
N ILE A 87 3.69 8.60 10.03
CA ILE A 87 3.27 7.37 9.35
C ILE A 87 4.51 6.63 8.88
N ILE A 88 4.46 5.29 8.89
CA ILE A 88 5.46 4.44 8.27
C ILE A 88 4.83 3.57 7.18
N LEU A 89 5.67 3.08 6.25
CA LEU A 89 5.26 2.18 5.19
C LEU A 89 5.87 0.80 5.44
N ALA A 90 5.07 -0.26 5.39
CA ALA A 90 5.51 -1.64 5.39
C ALA A 90 5.16 -2.33 4.07
N ASN A 91 5.88 -3.43 3.75
CA ASN A 91 5.68 -4.13 2.48
C ASN A 91 4.93 -5.44 2.68
N THR A 92 3.77 -5.57 2.08
CA THR A 92 2.90 -6.76 2.15
C THR A 92 3.63 -8.03 1.72
N TYR A 93 4.34 -8.01 0.60
CA TYR A 93 5.14 -9.14 0.13
C TYR A 93 6.12 -9.67 1.18
N HIS A 94 6.85 -8.78 1.83
CA HIS A 94 7.84 -9.17 2.85
C HIS A 94 7.18 -9.73 4.10
N LEU A 95 6.12 -9.10 4.59
CA LEU A 95 5.36 -9.57 5.76
C LEU A 95 4.68 -10.92 5.48
N TYR A 96 4.15 -11.11 4.28
CA TYR A 96 3.56 -12.37 3.82
C TYR A 96 4.55 -13.52 3.84
N LEU A 97 5.77 -13.31 3.34
CA LEU A 97 6.80 -14.36 3.33
C LEU A 97 7.44 -14.56 4.70
N ARG A 98 7.66 -13.48 5.46
CA ARG A 98 8.28 -13.52 6.79
C ARG A 98 7.91 -12.29 7.62
N PRO A 99 7.23 -12.45 8.75
CA PRO A 99 7.07 -13.68 9.53
C PRO A 99 5.99 -14.63 9.02
N GLY A 100 5.14 -14.21 8.07
CA GLY A 100 3.98 -14.95 7.61
C GLY A 100 2.70 -14.55 8.33
N MET A 101 1.56 -14.79 7.68
CA MET A 101 0.26 -14.30 8.15
C MET A 101 -0.19 -14.91 9.45
N ASP A 102 0.11 -16.19 9.70
CA ASP A 102 -0.22 -16.86 10.96
C ASP A 102 0.37 -16.17 12.20
N ILE A 103 1.58 -15.60 12.06
CA ILE A 103 2.26 -14.90 13.15
C ILE A 103 1.69 -13.51 13.33
N ILE A 104 1.43 -12.79 12.23
CA ILE A 104 0.81 -11.46 12.26
C ILE A 104 -0.59 -11.54 12.88
N GLU A 105 -1.40 -12.51 12.47
CA GLU A 105 -2.74 -12.73 13.02
C GLU A 105 -2.71 -13.04 14.52
N LYS A 106 -1.83 -13.96 14.94
CA LYS A 106 -1.66 -14.30 16.38
C LYS A 106 -1.16 -13.11 17.21
N ALA A 107 -0.39 -12.21 16.62
CA ALA A 107 0.02 -10.97 17.27
C ALA A 107 -1.13 -9.96 17.40
N GLY A 108 -2.20 -10.12 16.63
CA GLY A 108 -3.33 -9.19 16.57
C GLY A 108 -3.09 -8.01 15.62
N GLY A 109 -2.41 -8.26 14.49
CA GLY A 109 -2.11 -7.32 13.45
C GLY A 109 -0.71 -6.70 13.53
N VAL A 110 -0.36 -5.95 12.48
CA VAL A 110 0.99 -5.41 12.28
C VAL A 110 1.41 -4.40 13.34
N HIS A 111 0.48 -3.59 13.84
CA HIS A 111 0.76 -2.59 14.87
C HIS A 111 1.23 -3.25 16.17
N ARG A 112 0.54 -4.30 16.61
CA ARG A 112 0.95 -5.07 17.79
C ARG A 112 2.21 -5.88 17.54
N PHE A 113 2.35 -6.47 16.35
CA PHE A 113 3.55 -7.20 15.96
C PHE A 113 4.80 -6.33 16.00
N SER A 114 4.73 -5.12 15.46
CA SER A 114 5.86 -4.19 15.36
C SER A 114 6.02 -3.27 16.57
N THR A 115 5.00 -3.18 17.44
CA THR A 115 4.91 -2.18 18.51
C THR A 115 4.94 -0.72 18.02
N TRP A 116 4.52 -0.49 16.77
CA TRP A 116 4.28 0.84 16.24
C TRP A 116 2.85 1.26 16.51
N ASP A 117 2.67 2.36 17.23
CA ASP A 117 1.36 2.86 17.68
C ASP A 117 0.79 3.99 16.80
N GLY A 118 1.52 4.41 15.76
CA GLY A 118 1.08 5.42 14.79
C GLY A 118 0.50 4.83 13.52
N PRO A 119 0.02 5.67 12.60
CA PRO A 119 -0.47 5.24 11.30
C PRO A 119 0.54 4.40 10.49
N MET A 120 0.02 3.43 9.75
CA MET A 120 0.81 2.59 8.87
C MET A 120 0.12 2.41 7.52
N LEU A 121 0.92 2.46 6.44
CA LEU A 121 0.49 2.09 5.10
C LEU A 121 1.17 0.77 4.71
N THR A 122 0.44 -0.14 4.07
CA THR A 122 1.02 -1.28 3.36
C THR A 122 0.88 -1.11 1.86
N ASP A 123 1.95 -1.42 1.13
CA ASP A 123 1.85 -1.57 -0.32
C ASP A 123 1.17 -2.91 -0.67
N SER A 124 0.80 -3.07 -1.94
CA SER A 124 0.13 -4.29 -2.41
C SER A 124 1.06 -5.50 -2.57
N GLY A 125 2.37 -5.33 -2.52
CA GLY A 125 3.37 -6.34 -2.85
C GLY A 125 3.62 -6.52 -4.35
N GLY A 126 2.87 -5.87 -5.23
CA GLY A 126 3.00 -5.98 -6.70
C GLY A 126 4.38 -5.62 -7.20
N PHE A 127 4.95 -4.52 -6.72
CA PHE A 127 6.31 -4.10 -7.09
C PHE A 127 7.38 -5.13 -6.68
N GLN A 128 7.29 -5.72 -5.49
CA GLN A 128 8.28 -6.69 -4.99
C GLN A 128 8.19 -8.01 -5.76
N VAL A 129 7.00 -8.46 -6.09
CA VAL A 129 6.79 -9.61 -6.99
C VAL A 129 7.43 -9.31 -8.36
N PHE A 130 7.32 -8.06 -8.83
CA PHE A 130 7.96 -7.64 -10.07
C PHE A 130 9.49 -7.62 -9.97
N SER A 131 10.05 -7.01 -8.92
CA SER A 131 11.48 -6.69 -8.82
C SER A 131 12.34 -7.80 -8.21
N LEU A 132 11.78 -8.64 -7.34
CA LEU A 132 12.53 -9.63 -6.55
C LEU A 132 12.33 -11.07 -7.02
N SER A 133 11.38 -11.31 -7.93
CA SER A 133 11.08 -12.65 -8.40
C SER A 133 11.60 -12.87 -9.83
N ASP A 134 12.66 -13.67 -9.97
CA ASP A 134 13.21 -14.06 -11.27
C ASP A 134 12.25 -14.92 -12.11
N CYS A 135 11.28 -15.57 -11.47
CA CYS A 135 10.32 -16.48 -12.09
C CYS A 135 8.89 -16.08 -11.74
N ARG A 136 8.36 -15.09 -12.46
CA ARG A 136 6.97 -14.70 -12.34
C ARG A 136 6.20 -14.99 -13.62
N LYS A 137 4.92 -15.30 -13.46
CA LYS A 137 3.97 -15.41 -14.58
C LYS A 137 2.74 -14.60 -14.21
N LEU A 138 2.59 -13.46 -14.86
CA LEU A 138 1.40 -12.63 -14.75
C LEU A 138 0.30 -13.23 -15.63
N LYS A 139 -0.90 -13.36 -15.08
CA LYS A 139 -2.12 -13.79 -15.75
C LYS A 139 -3.28 -12.95 -15.27
N GLU A 140 -4.44 -13.10 -15.91
CA GLU A 140 -5.67 -12.41 -15.50
C GLU A 140 -6.09 -12.74 -14.07
N GLU A 141 -5.91 -14.00 -13.64
CA GLU A 141 -6.23 -14.44 -12.29
C GLU A 141 -5.28 -13.90 -11.19
N GLY A 142 -4.08 -13.45 -11.58
CA GLY A 142 -3.07 -12.99 -10.63
C GLY A 142 -1.64 -13.31 -11.07
N CYS A 143 -0.71 -13.22 -10.13
CA CYS A 143 0.72 -13.40 -10.38
C CYS A 143 1.29 -14.60 -9.64
N HIS A 144 1.77 -15.59 -10.39
CA HIS A 144 2.58 -16.69 -9.86
C HIS A 144 4.03 -16.23 -9.70
N PHE A 145 4.61 -16.48 -8.53
CA PHE A 145 6.00 -16.13 -8.28
C PHE A 145 6.70 -17.16 -7.39
N ARG A 146 8.02 -17.03 -7.30
CA ARG A 146 8.83 -17.78 -6.33
C ARG A 146 9.35 -16.85 -5.24
N SER A 147 9.28 -17.32 -4.02
CA SER A 147 9.88 -16.61 -2.87
C SER A 147 11.39 -16.46 -3.07
N HIS A 148 11.91 -15.25 -2.88
CA HIS A 148 13.35 -14.98 -2.91
C HIS A 148 14.09 -15.53 -1.68
N ILE A 149 13.34 -15.99 -0.66
CA ILE A 149 13.92 -16.51 0.59
C ILE A 149 14.27 -18.01 0.46
N ASP A 150 13.34 -18.79 -0.09
CA ASP A 150 13.42 -20.26 -0.08
C ASP A 150 13.02 -20.91 -1.42
N GLY A 151 12.64 -20.11 -2.42
CA GLY A 151 12.21 -20.60 -3.73
C GLY A 151 10.84 -21.24 -3.78
N SER A 152 10.07 -21.23 -2.68
CA SER A 152 8.69 -21.74 -2.65
C SER A 152 7.80 -21.02 -3.65
N LYS A 153 6.79 -21.73 -4.18
CA LYS A 153 5.86 -21.19 -5.17
C LYS A 153 4.66 -20.56 -4.49
N HIS A 154 4.30 -19.38 -4.93
CA HIS A 154 3.16 -18.61 -4.44
C HIS A 154 2.31 -18.10 -5.59
N LEU A 155 1.06 -17.79 -5.28
CA LEU A 155 0.11 -17.08 -6.15
C LEU A 155 -0.48 -15.92 -5.38
N PHE A 156 -0.31 -14.71 -5.90
CA PHE A 156 -1.06 -13.53 -5.50
C PHE A 156 -2.19 -13.29 -6.49
N THR A 157 -3.42 -13.33 -6.01
CA THR A 157 -4.60 -12.80 -6.70
C THR A 157 -5.03 -11.50 -6.04
N PRO A 158 -5.83 -10.64 -6.68
CA PRO A 158 -6.39 -9.45 -6.03
C PRO A 158 -7.05 -9.77 -4.68
N GLU A 159 -7.86 -10.84 -4.63
CA GLU A 159 -8.55 -11.27 -3.41
C GLU A 159 -7.58 -11.73 -2.32
N SER A 160 -6.59 -12.57 -2.68
CA SER A 160 -5.64 -13.11 -1.70
C SER A 160 -4.72 -12.02 -1.14
N VAL A 161 -4.41 -11.00 -1.92
CA VAL A 161 -3.63 -9.83 -1.46
C VAL A 161 -4.46 -9.00 -0.49
N ILE A 162 -5.71 -8.71 -0.81
CA ILE A 162 -6.60 -7.97 0.11
C ILE A 162 -6.84 -8.75 1.41
N ASP A 163 -7.01 -10.07 1.36
CA ASP A 163 -7.13 -10.89 2.58
C ASP A 163 -5.84 -10.88 3.42
N THR A 164 -4.68 -10.88 2.75
CA THR A 164 -3.38 -10.71 3.39
C THR A 164 -3.27 -9.34 4.06
N GLU A 165 -3.62 -8.25 3.38
CA GLU A 165 -3.58 -6.90 3.94
C GLU A 165 -4.57 -6.69 5.07
N ARG A 166 -5.76 -7.31 5.01
CA ARG A 166 -6.72 -7.34 6.12
C ARG A 166 -6.15 -8.03 7.35
N THR A 167 -5.41 -9.13 7.16
CA THR A 167 -4.72 -9.82 8.25
C THR A 167 -3.59 -8.98 8.82
N ILE A 168 -2.86 -8.26 7.97
CA ILE A 168 -1.85 -7.29 8.39
C ILE A 168 -2.51 -6.17 9.21
N GLY A 169 -3.62 -5.60 8.74
CA GLY A 169 -4.39 -4.60 9.47
C GLY A 169 -3.70 -3.25 9.58
N ALA A 170 -3.10 -2.77 8.47
CA ALA A 170 -2.61 -1.40 8.37
C ALA A 170 -3.78 -0.40 8.18
N ASP A 171 -3.55 0.89 8.48
CA ASP A 171 -4.55 1.94 8.30
C ASP A 171 -4.86 2.22 6.84
N ILE A 172 -3.86 2.10 5.98
CA ILE A 172 -3.97 2.33 4.54
C ILE A 172 -3.44 1.10 3.81
N MET A 173 -4.29 0.47 3.00
CA MET A 173 -3.96 -0.67 2.15
C MET A 173 -3.94 -0.22 0.68
N MET A 174 -2.96 -0.69 -0.09
CA MET A 174 -2.83 -0.36 -1.51
C MET A 174 -3.39 -1.48 -2.37
N ALA A 175 -4.18 -1.12 -3.40
CA ALA A 175 -4.70 -2.09 -4.35
C ALA A 175 -3.59 -2.86 -5.06
N PHE A 176 -3.82 -4.17 -5.30
CA PHE A 176 -2.86 -5.01 -6.02
C PHE A 176 -2.73 -4.54 -7.47
N ASP A 177 -1.55 -4.07 -7.83
CA ASP A 177 -1.28 -3.49 -9.13
C ASP A 177 -0.22 -4.27 -9.92
N GLU A 178 -0.30 -4.19 -11.25
CA GLU A 178 0.83 -4.50 -12.11
C GLU A 178 1.73 -3.27 -12.21
N CYS A 179 3.02 -3.45 -11.90
CA CYS A 179 4.03 -2.40 -12.05
C CYS A 179 4.78 -2.55 -13.39
N PRO A 180 4.33 -1.89 -14.49
CA PRO A 180 5.00 -1.96 -15.78
C PRO A 180 6.35 -1.22 -15.74
N PRO A 181 7.33 -1.60 -16.60
CA PRO A 181 8.55 -0.83 -16.77
C PRO A 181 8.26 0.64 -17.14
N GLY A 182 9.11 1.57 -16.69
CA GLY A 182 8.90 3.00 -16.94
C GLY A 182 9.00 3.41 -18.41
N ASP A 183 9.63 2.59 -19.23
CA ASP A 183 9.78 2.71 -20.70
C ASP A 183 8.80 1.80 -21.48
N ALA A 184 7.82 1.22 -20.82
CA ALA A 184 6.83 0.35 -21.45
C ALA A 184 6.08 1.07 -22.57
N PRO A 185 5.83 0.40 -23.73
CA PRO A 185 5.00 0.95 -24.78
C PRO A 185 3.60 1.34 -24.27
N TYR A 186 3.01 2.37 -24.86
CA TYR A 186 1.68 2.88 -24.46
C TYR A 186 0.62 1.78 -24.38
N ASP A 187 0.55 0.90 -25.40
CA ASP A 187 -0.46 -0.18 -25.44
C ASP A 187 -0.29 -1.19 -24.29
N TYR A 188 0.97 -1.43 -23.88
CA TYR A 188 1.23 -2.27 -22.70
C TYR A 188 0.80 -1.56 -21.42
N ALA A 189 1.17 -0.31 -21.25
CA ALA A 189 0.79 0.47 -20.08
C ALA A 189 -0.73 0.62 -19.95
N ALA A 190 -1.45 0.82 -21.06
CA ALA A 190 -2.91 0.87 -21.07
C ALA A 190 -3.56 -0.45 -20.67
N LYS A 191 -3.02 -1.59 -21.12
CA LYS A 191 -3.49 -2.94 -20.72
C LYS A 191 -3.20 -3.22 -19.24
N SER A 192 -2.02 -2.84 -18.77
CA SER A 192 -1.62 -2.97 -17.36
C SER A 192 -2.53 -2.15 -16.44
N LEU A 193 -2.85 -0.92 -16.83
CA LEU A 193 -3.82 -0.09 -16.10
C LEU A 193 -5.19 -0.77 -16.03
N ALA A 194 -5.72 -1.21 -17.17
CA ALA A 194 -7.01 -1.89 -17.23
C ALA A 194 -7.04 -3.22 -16.44
N LEU A 195 -5.92 -3.93 -16.34
CA LEU A 195 -5.78 -5.12 -15.48
C LEU A 195 -5.84 -4.74 -13.99
N THR A 196 -5.15 -3.69 -13.60
CA THR A 196 -5.14 -3.19 -12.21
C THR A 196 -6.51 -2.68 -11.76
N GLU A 197 -7.32 -2.13 -12.67
CA GLU A 197 -8.65 -1.59 -12.38
C GLU A 197 -9.73 -2.67 -12.20
N ARG A 198 -9.53 -3.88 -12.72
CA ARG A 198 -10.46 -5.03 -12.58
C ARG A 198 -10.28 -5.79 -11.28
#